data_c01c84b9ba973a320f0b17dc3b59fb4f
#
_entry.id   c01c84b9ba973a320f0b17dc3b59fb4f
#
_cell.length_a   1.000
_cell.length_b   1.000
_cell.length_c   1.000
_cell.angle_alpha   90.00
_cell.angle_beta   90.00
_cell.angle_gamma   90.00
#
_symmetry.space_group_name_H-M   'P 1'
#
loop_
_entity.id
_entity.type
_entity.pdbx_description
1 polymer ?
#
loop_
_entity_poly.entity_id
_entity_poly.type
_entity_poly.pdbx_seq_one_letter_code
_entity_poly.pdbx_strand_id
1 'polypeptide(L)'
;FILFSIFSIKVAIVFIVCVPIIPLSIVLIQKFAKKLLSKYWNSYTNLGNTFLENIQGLTTLKIYGCDEQKHIEMNRNAELFRKATMKVLIMQLNSISVMDLVAFGGSAIGIIIGILEFKNGNIALLNMLIIILLSAEFFIPLRQLGSFFHIAMNGASAADKIFRILDIEDIENKNNTTTLE
;
A
#
# COMPACT_ATOMS: atom_id res chain seq x y z
N PHE A 1 2.47 7.44 25.62
CA PHE A 1 2.55 8.90 25.84
C PHE A 1 2.60 9.27 27.32
N ILE A 2 1.69 8.79 28.16
CA ILE A 2 1.64 9.09 29.58
C ILE A 2 2.99 8.81 30.26
N LEU A 3 3.60 7.65 29.99
CA LEU A 3 4.91 7.28 30.52
C LEU A 3 6.01 8.27 30.09
N PHE A 4 6.08 8.63 28.82
CA PHE A 4 7.07 9.61 28.34
C PHE A 4 6.86 10.99 28.94
N SER A 5 5.62 11.42 29.16
CA SER A 5 5.30 12.70 29.82
C SER A 5 5.76 12.74 31.27
N ILE A 6 5.72 11.60 31.97
CA ILE A 6 6.23 11.51 33.37
C ILE A 6 7.76 11.64 33.42
N PHE A 7 8.46 11.08 32.43
CA PHE A 7 9.92 11.07 32.40
C PHE A 7 10.52 12.36 31.83
N SER A 8 9.95 12.85 30.69
CA SER A 8 10.36 14.12 30.07
C SER A 8 9.26 14.65 29.15
N ILE A 9 8.73 15.82 29.50
CA ILE A 9 7.68 16.45 28.69
C ILE A 9 8.19 16.84 27.29
N LYS A 10 9.48 17.16 27.14
CA LYS A 10 10.09 17.53 25.87
C LYS A 10 10.14 16.34 24.89
N VAL A 11 10.52 15.15 25.39
CA VAL A 11 10.50 13.91 24.59
C VAL A 11 9.06 13.53 24.20
N ALA A 12 8.11 13.68 25.12
CA ALA A 12 6.70 13.41 24.84
C ALA A 12 6.13 14.31 23.74
N ILE A 13 6.46 15.60 23.73
CA ILE A 13 6.02 16.56 22.70
C ILE A 13 6.55 16.14 21.32
N VAL A 14 7.83 15.76 21.22
CA VAL A 14 8.41 15.30 19.95
C VAL A 14 7.66 14.09 19.42
N PHE A 15 7.37 13.10 20.25
CA PHE A 15 6.64 11.92 19.83
C PHE A 15 5.18 12.24 19.42
N ILE A 16 4.50 13.13 20.14
CA ILE A 16 3.16 13.62 19.78
C ILE A 16 3.16 14.28 18.39
N VAL A 17 4.19 15.05 18.06
CA VAL A 17 4.31 15.69 16.74
C VAL A 17 4.64 14.68 15.65
N CYS A 18 5.48 13.68 15.94
CA CYS A 18 5.84 12.65 14.94
C CYS A 18 4.69 11.69 14.59
N VAL A 19 3.79 11.40 15.54
CA VAL A 19 2.67 10.45 15.32
C VAL A 19 1.76 10.85 14.16
N PRO A 20 1.24 12.08 14.05
CA PRO A 20 0.36 12.46 12.96
C PRO A 20 1.06 12.55 11.59
N ILE A 21 2.38 12.66 11.54
CA ILE A 21 3.16 12.73 10.30
C ILE A 21 3.05 11.40 9.52
N ILE A 22 2.99 10.26 10.22
CA ILE A 22 2.86 8.93 9.58
C ILE A 22 1.55 8.79 8.83
N PRO A 23 0.35 8.95 9.44
CA PRO A 23 -0.91 8.87 8.70
C PRO A 23 -1.04 9.96 7.63
N LEU A 24 -0.50 11.15 7.85
CA LEU A 24 -0.48 12.21 6.84
C LEU A 24 0.33 11.79 5.61
N SER A 25 1.50 11.18 5.79
CA SER A 25 2.31 10.62 4.70
C SER A 25 1.55 9.55 3.92
N ILE A 26 0.81 8.68 4.61
CA ILE A 26 -0.03 7.63 4.01
C ILE A 26 -1.10 8.26 3.11
N VAL A 27 -1.84 9.26 3.60
CA VAL A 27 -2.90 9.94 2.84
C VAL A 27 -2.36 10.63 1.58
N LEU A 28 -1.20 11.28 1.68
CA LEU A 28 -0.55 11.91 0.53
C LEU A 28 -0.17 10.90 -0.57
N ILE A 29 0.36 9.75 -0.18
CA ILE A 29 0.74 8.68 -1.12
C ILE A 29 -0.49 8.02 -1.74
N GLN A 30 -1.60 7.95 -1.02
CA GLN A 30 -2.83 7.29 -1.44
C GLN A 30 -3.38 7.77 -2.79
N LYS A 31 -3.31 9.08 -3.04
CA LYS A 31 -3.79 9.67 -4.30
C LYS A 31 -3.01 9.17 -5.52
N PHE A 32 -1.70 9.02 -5.38
CA PHE A 32 -0.83 8.49 -6.44
C PHE A 32 -0.98 6.97 -6.58
N ALA A 33 -1.06 6.26 -5.46
CA ALA A 33 -1.19 4.82 -5.39
C ALA A 33 -2.44 4.32 -6.13
N LYS A 34 -3.59 4.94 -5.93
CA LYS A 34 -4.85 4.54 -6.57
C LYS A 34 -4.76 4.55 -8.10
N LYS A 35 -4.16 5.58 -8.70
CA LYS A 35 -3.99 5.69 -10.16
C LYS A 35 -3.02 4.63 -10.71
N LEU A 36 -1.90 4.39 -10.02
CA LEU A 36 -0.94 3.36 -10.43
C LEU A 36 -1.54 1.96 -10.33
N LEU A 37 -2.24 1.69 -9.24
CA LEU A 37 -2.86 0.39 -8.99
C LEU A 37 -3.95 0.07 -10.01
N SER A 38 -4.79 1.05 -10.39
CA SER A 38 -5.77 0.91 -11.47
C SER A 38 -5.09 0.53 -12.80
N LYS A 39 -3.98 1.20 -13.15
CA LYS A 39 -3.22 0.88 -14.36
C LYS A 39 -2.60 -0.51 -14.32
N TYR A 40 -2.08 -0.91 -13.17
CA TYR A 40 -1.56 -2.26 -12.95
C TYR A 40 -2.63 -3.32 -13.18
N TRP A 41 -3.81 -3.17 -12.56
CA TRP A 41 -4.91 -4.11 -12.71
C TRP A 41 -5.43 -4.21 -14.15
N ASN A 42 -5.50 -3.09 -14.87
CA ASN A 42 -5.88 -3.11 -16.28
C ASN A 42 -4.86 -3.86 -17.13
N SER A 43 -3.56 -3.66 -16.90
CA SER A 43 -2.51 -4.39 -17.62
C SER A 43 -2.52 -5.89 -17.28
N TYR A 44 -2.81 -6.25 -16.02
CA TYR A 44 -2.96 -7.63 -15.58
C TYR A 44 -4.13 -8.32 -16.29
N THR A 45 -5.30 -7.69 -16.29
CA THR A 45 -6.50 -8.22 -16.94
C THR A 45 -6.30 -8.40 -18.45
N ASN A 46 -5.70 -7.40 -19.12
CA ASN A 46 -5.41 -7.49 -20.56
C ASN A 46 -4.45 -8.64 -20.88
N LEU A 47 -3.38 -8.79 -20.08
CA LEU A 47 -2.44 -9.91 -20.26
C LEU A 47 -3.15 -11.26 -20.07
N GLY A 48 -3.96 -11.40 -19.01
CA GLY A 48 -4.72 -12.61 -18.73
C GLY A 48 -5.71 -12.97 -19.84
N ASN A 49 -6.45 -11.99 -20.34
CA ASN A 49 -7.41 -12.19 -21.44
C ASN A 49 -6.69 -12.61 -22.73
N THR A 50 -5.62 -11.91 -23.12
CA THR A 50 -4.82 -12.27 -24.31
C THR A 50 -4.23 -13.68 -24.18
N PHE A 51 -3.79 -14.06 -22.97
CA PHE A 51 -3.25 -15.39 -22.71
C PHE A 51 -4.32 -16.46 -22.89
N LEU A 52 -5.49 -16.29 -22.30
CA LEU A 52 -6.60 -17.25 -22.42
C LEU A 52 -7.10 -17.37 -23.88
N GLU A 53 -7.26 -16.23 -24.57
CA GLU A 53 -7.64 -16.20 -25.99
C GLU A 53 -6.64 -16.99 -26.85
N ASN A 54 -5.34 -16.76 -26.64
CA ASN A 54 -4.29 -17.44 -27.40
C ASN A 54 -4.24 -18.94 -27.14
N ILE A 55 -4.46 -19.39 -25.89
CA ILE A 55 -4.51 -20.82 -25.56
C ILE A 55 -5.75 -21.48 -26.16
N GLN A 56 -6.92 -20.87 -26.02
CA GLN A 56 -8.16 -21.41 -26.54
C GLN A 56 -8.14 -21.46 -28.06
N GLY A 57 -7.53 -20.48 -28.73
CA GLY A 57 -7.40 -20.40 -30.18
C GLY A 57 -6.12 -21.01 -30.74
N LEU A 58 -5.29 -21.72 -29.96
CA LEU A 58 -3.96 -22.15 -30.38
C LEU A 58 -3.95 -23.00 -31.65
N THR A 59 -4.88 -23.94 -31.77
CA THR A 59 -5.04 -24.79 -32.96
C THR A 59 -5.37 -23.96 -34.20
N THR A 60 -6.29 -23.03 -34.08
CA THR A 60 -6.70 -22.12 -35.14
C THR A 60 -5.54 -21.21 -35.58
N LEU A 61 -4.82 -20.64 -34.61
CA LEU A 61 -3.66 -19.77 -34.85
C LEU A 61 -2.57 -20.50 -35.65
N LYS A 62 -2.31 -21.77 -35.32
CA LYS A 62 -1.35 -22.61 -36.05
C LYS A 62 -1.80 -22.97 -37.46
N ILE A 63 -3.08 -23.27 -37.63
CA ILE A 63 -3.62 -23.60 -38.97
C ILE A 63 -3.50 -22.39 -39.91
N TYR A 64 -3.75 -21.17 -39.39
CA TYR A 64 -3.67 -19.95 -40.20
C TYR A 64 -2.29 -19.27 -40.19
N GLY A 65 -1.28 -19.85 -39.51
CA GLY A 65 0.08 -19.31 -39.46
C GLY A 65 0.20 -17.94 -38.78
N CYS A 66 -0.71 -17.60 -37.82
CA CYS A 66 -0.74 -16.34 -37.11
C CYS A 66 -0.12 -16.42 -35.72
N ASP A 67 0.49 -17.55 -35.36
CA ASP A 67 1.08 -17.82 -34.05
C ASP A 67 2.24 -16.85 -33.72
N GLU A 68 3.12 -16.54 -34.68
CA GLU A 68 4.22 -15.60 -34.47
C GLU A 68 3.71 -14.18 -34.19
N GLN A 69 2.69 -13.72 -34.91
CA GLN A 69 2.12 -12.39 -34.67
C GLN A 69 1.50 -12.30 -33.27
N LYS A 70 0.79 -13.34 -32.84
CA LYS A 70 0.21 -13.42 -31.49
C LYS A 70 1.27 -13.56 -30.41
N HIS A 71 2.38 -14.22 -30.69
CA HIS A 71 3.53 -14.26 -29.77
C HIS A 71 4.13 -12.86 -29.54
N ILE A 72 4.31 -12.07 -30.58
CA ILE A 72 4.80 -10.69 -30.48
C ILE A 72 3.82 -9.82 -29.67
N GLU A 73 2.52 -9.94 -29.92
CA GLU A 73 1.47 -9.24 -29.16
C GLU A 73 1.52 -9.60 -27.66
N MET A 74 1.66 -10.91 -27.36
CA MET A 74 1.77 -11.41 -26.00
C MET A 74 3.00 -10.86 -25.28
N ASN A 75 4.15 -10.86 -25.93
CA ASN A 75 5.37 -10.29 -25.39
C ASN A 75 5.24 -8.78 -25.09
N ARG A 76 4.56 -8.05 -25.97
CA ARG A 76 4.27 -6.63 -25.75
C ARG A 76 3.39 -6.42 -24.53
N ASN A 77 2.32 -7.21 -24.37
CA ASN A 77 1.43 -7.12 -23.22
C ASN A 77 2.13 -7.51 -21.91
N ALA A 78 2.98 -8.53 -21.94
CA ALA A 78 3.81 -8.93 -20.82
C ALA A 78 4.79 -7.82 -20.40
N GLU A 79 5.40 -7.13 -21.37
CA GLU A 79 6.32 -6.01 -21.07
C GLU A 79 5.56 -4.80 -20.52
N LEU A 80 4.35 -4.51 -20.97
CA LEU A 80 3.50 -3.46 -20.39
C LEU A 80 3.12 -3.79 -18.95
N PHE A 81 2.77 -5.05 -18.67
CA PHE A 81 2.47 -5.53 -17.33
C PHE A 81 3.70 -5.45 -16.42
N ARG A 82 4.88 -5.90 -16.90
CA ARG A 82 6.14 -5.78 -16.16
C ARG A 82 6.42 -4.33 -15.77
N LYS A 83 6.29 -3.38 -16.71
CA LYS A 83 6.49 -1.95 -16.43
C LYS A 83 5.50 -1.39 -15.42
N ALA A 84 4.25 -1.82 -15.49
CA ALA A 84 3.22 -1.41 -14.52
C ALA A 84 3.53 -1.96 -13.13
N THR A 85 3.91 -3.24 -13.02
CA THR A 85 4.32 -3.90 -11.78
C THR A 85 5.52 -3.19 -11.13
N MET A 86 6.56 -2.90 -11.91
CA MET A 86 7.75 -2.21 -11.38
C MET A 86 7.41 -0.82 -10.85
N LYS A 87 6.50 -0.08 -11.48
CA LYS A 87 6.05 1.23 -10.97
C LYS A 87 5.31 1.11 -9.64
N VAL A 88 4.45 0.09 -9.49
CA VAL A 88 3.77 -0.18 -8.22
C VAL A 88 4.76 -0.56 -7.13
N LEU A 89 5.73 -1.44 -7.42
CA LEU A 89 6.77 -1.85 -6.47
C LEU A 89 7.62 -0.66 -6.01
N ILE A 90 8.09 0.18 -6.94
CA ILE A 90 8.88 1.39 -6.61
C ILE A 90 8.07 2.32 -5.71
N MET A 91 6.80 2.53 -6.02
CA MET A 91 5.91 3.35 -5.19
C MET A 91 5.76 2.78 -3.78
N GLN A 92 5.55 1.45 -3.64
CA GLN A 92 5.42 0.79 -2.34
C GLN A 92 6.71 0.88 -1.53
N LEU A 93 7.86 0.62 -2.15
CA LEU A 93 9.17 0.71 -1.48
C LEU A 93 9.46 2.14 -1.02
N ASN A 94 9.22 3.15 -1.87
CA ASN A 94 9.39 4.54 -1.49
C ASN A 94 8.47 4.94 -0.33
N SER A 95 7.22 4.46 -0.33
CA SER A 95 6.28 4.69 0.76
C SER A 95 6.76 4.12 2.08
N ILE A 96 7.24 2.87 2.07
CA ILE A 96 7.80 2.21 3.25
C ILE A 96 9.05 2.96 3.74
N SER A 97 9.95 3.36 2.83
CA SER A 97 11.15 4.13 3.18
C SER A 97 10.84 5.46 3.84
N VAL A 98 9.81 6.18 3.38
CA VAL A 98 9.37 7.43 4.03
C VAL A 98 8.84 7.17 5.44
N MET A 99 8.04 6.12 5.62
CA MET A 99 7.53 5.74 6.94
C MET A 99 8.64 5.33 7.89
N ASP A 100 9.62 4.56 7.41
CA ASP A 100 10.80 4.16 8.18
C ASP A 100 11.65 5.37 8.58
N LEU A 101 11.82 6.32 7.66
CA LEU A 101 12.54 7.57 7.95
C LEU A 101 11.86 8.38 9.05
N VAL A 102 10.53 8.50 9.03
CA VAL A 102 9.77 9.21 10.06
C VAL A 102 9.84 8.45 11.40
N ALA A 103 9.67 7.13 11.37
CA ALA A 103 9.69 6.31 12.59
C ALA A 103 11.06 6.32 13.27
N PHE A 104 12.12 5.98 12.55
CA PHE A 104 13.47 5.94 13.08
C PHE A 104 14.03 7.34 13.33
N GLY A 105 13.72 8.32 12.48
CA GLY A 105 14.07 9.72 12.70
C GLY A 105 13.41 10.29 13.94
N GLY A 106 12.12 10.03 14.15
CA GLY A 106 11.41 10.42 15.37
C GLY A 106 11.99 9.79 16.63
N SER A 107 12.30 8.48 16.58
CA SER A 107 12.98 7.78 17.66
C SER A 107 14.36 8.38 17.97
N ALA A 108 15.18 8.62 16.95
CA ALA A 108 16.50 9.20 17.11
C ALA A 108 16.44 10.61 17.75
N ILE A 109 15.54 11.47 17.26
CA ILE A 109 15.35 12.80 17.85
C ILE A 109 14.91 12.70 19.31
N GLY A 110 13.99 11.80 19.64
CA GLY A 110 13.54 11.55 21.01
C GLY A 110 14.68 11.11 21.93
N ILE A 111 15.54 10.20 21.45
CA ILE A 111 16.72 9.73 22.18
C ILE A 111 17.73 10.86 22.39
N ILE A 112 18.03 11.66 21.36
CA ILE A 112 18.95 12.80 21.45
C ILE A 112 18.46 13.79 22.52
N ILE A 113 17.18 14.13 22.52
CA ILE A 113 16.60 15.03 23.52
C ILE A 113 16.66 14.41 24.92
N GLY A 114 16.38 13.10 25.04
CA GLY A 114 16.54 12.38 26.30
C GLY A 114 17.96 12.44 26.86
N ILE A 115 18.97 12.27 26.01
CA ILE A 115 20.40 12.41 26.42
C ILE A 115 20.74 13.84 26.84
N LEU A 116 20.23 14.84 26.12
CA LEU A 116 20.43 16.24 26.47
C LEU A 116 19.80 16.60 27.82
N GLU A 117 18.58 16.12 28.09
CA GLU A 117 17.92 16.28 29.38
C GLU A 117 18.69 15.61 30.53
N PHE A 118 19.26 14.42 30.29
CA PHE A 118 20.12 13.74 31.25
C PHE A 118 21.41 14.55 31.53
N LYS A 119 22.07 15.04 30.46
CA LYS A 119 23.29 15.87 30.60
C LYS A 119 23.03 17.16 31.42
N ASN A 120 21.84 17.72 31.28
CA ASN A 120 21.41 18.90 32.00
C ASN A 120 20.95 18.60 33.46
N GLY A 121 20.99 17.33 33.88
CA GLY A 121 20.60 16.90 35.22
C GLY A 121 19.08 16.86 35.45
N ASN A 122 18.26 17.02 34.42
CA ASN A 122 16.80 17.09 34.54
C ASN A 122 16.15 15.72 34.71
N ILE A 123 16.81 14.64 34.28
CA ILE A 123 16.33 13.26 34.38
C ILE A 123 17.41 12.32 34.93
N ALA A 124 16.99 11.29 35.66
CA ALA A 124 17.88 10.25 36.15
C ALA A 124 18.33 9.30 35.02
N LEU A 125 19.47 8.65 35.19
CA LEU A 125 20.02 7.66 34.27
C LEU A 125 18.99 6.56 33.93
N LEU A 126 18.25 6.07 34.91
CA LEU A 126 17.23 5.07 34.77
C LEU A 126 16.13 5.53 33.77
N ASN A 127 15.67 6.76 33.91
CA ASN A 127 14.63 7.34 33.04
C ASN A 127 15.13 7.51 31.61
N MET A 128 16.40 7.92 31.43
CA MET A 128 17.03 7.98 30.12
C MET A 128 17.08 6.61 29.44
N LEU A 129 17.47 5.54 30.13
CA LEU A 129 17.50 4.18 29.61
C LEU A 129 16.09 3.69 29.23
N ILE A 130 15.09 4.00 30.06
CA ILE A 130 13.68 3.68 29.74
C ILE A 130 13.23 4.41 28.47
N ILE A 131 13.56 5.67 28.28
CA ILE A 131 13.24 6.44 27.07
C ILE A 131 13.86 5.78 25.85
N ILE A 132 15.13 5.35 25.91
CA ILE A 132 15.81 4.69 24.78
C ILE A 132 15.12 3.38 24.40
N LEU A 133 14.85 2.52 25.37
CA LEU A 133 14.20 1.22 25.13
C LEU A 133 12.77 1.38 24.62
N LEU A 134 11.99 2.28 25.24
CA LEU A 134 10.60 2.49 24.88
C LEU A 134 10.43 3.21 23.53
N SER A 135 11.39 4.04 23.09
CA SER A 135 11.28 4.77 21.84
C SER A 135 11.20 3.82 20.63
N ALA A 136 11.97 2.74 20.63
CA ALA A 136 11.90 1.75 19.57
C ALA A 136 10.53 1.06 19.53
N GLU A 137 10.05 0.58 20.67
CA GLU A 137 8.75 -0.07 20.83
C GLU A 137 7.57 0.83 20.47
N PHE A 138 7.71 2.13 20.70
CA PHE A 138 6.67 3.10 20.40
C PHE A 138 6.42 3.28 18.90
N PHE A 139 7.45 3.27 18.06
CA PHE A 139 7.34 3.49 16.62
C PHE A 139 7.06 2.22 15.82
N ILE A 140 7.34 1.02 16.35
CA ILE A 140 7.09 -0.27 15.68
C ILE A 140 5.61 -0.43 15.27
N PRO A 141 4.60 -0.24 16.16
CA PRO A 141 3.20 -0.37 15.77
C PRO A 141 2.77 0.65 14.71
N LEU A 142 3.30 1.87 14.79
CA LEU A 142 3.02 2.94 13.82
C LEU A 142 3.56 2.59 12.41
N ARG A 143 4.76 2.02 12.35
CA ARG A 143 5.34 1.51 11.12
C ARG A 143 4.52 0.36 10.52
N GLN A 144 4.07 -0.58 11.37
CA GLN A 144 3.21 -1.68 10.94
C GLN A 144 1.88 -1.20 10.36
N LEU A 145 1.29 -0.14 10.92
CA LEU A 145 0.08 0.49 10.38
C LEU A 145 0.27 0.89 8.91
N GLY A 146 1.42 1.45 8.55
CA GLY A 146 1.75 1.79 7.17
C GLY A 146 1.83 0.56 6.24
N SER A 147 2.37 -0.55 6.71
CA SER A 147 2.40 -1.81 5.97
C SER A 147 1.00 -2.39 5.74
N PHE A 148 0.18 -2.43 6.78
CA PHE A 148 -1.22 -2.88 6.69
C PHE A 148 -2.06 -2.03 5.75
N PHE A 149 -1.74 -0.73 5.65
CA PHE A 149 -2.41 0.16 4.71
C PHE A 149 -2.25 -0.28 3.25
N HIS A 150 -1.07 -0.73 2.82
CA HIS A 150 -0.85 -1.24 1.46
C HIS A 150 -1.66 -2.52 1.20
N ILE A 151 -1.78 -3.40 2.19
CA ILE A 151 -2.60 -4.61 2.10
C ILE A 151 -4.09 -4.22 1.98
N ALA A 152 -4.55 -3.31 2.81
CA ALA A 152 -5.93 -2.82 2.80
C ALA A 152 -6.30 -2.15 1.46
N MET A 153 -5.41 -1.35 0.87
CA MET A 153 -5.63 -0.75 -0.45
C MET A 153 -5.77 -1.78 -1.57
N ASN A 154 -4.94 -2.82 -1.56
CA ASN A 154 -5.04 -3.91 -2.53
C ASN A 154 -6.37 -4.65 -2.37
N GLY A 155 -6.76 -4.96 -1.13
CA GLY A 155 -8.04 -5.58 -0.79
C GLY A 155 -9.25 -4.74 -1.22
N ALA A 156 -9.25 -3.45 -0.91
CA ALA A 156 -10.32 -2.53 -1.31
C ALA A 156 -10.46 -2.44 -2.84
N SER A 157 -9.34 -2.36 -3.55
CA SER A 157 -9.35 -2.32 -5.03
C SER A 157 -9.88 -3.61 -5.66
N ALA A 158 -9.66 -4.76 -5.03
CA ALA A 158 -10.23 -6.03 -5.46
C ALA A 158 -11.74 -6.11 -5.12
N ALA A 159 -12.12 -5.68 -3.91
CA ALA A 159 -13.51 -5.64 -3.45
C ALA A 159 -14.38 -4.75 -4.35
N ASP A 160 -13.91 -3.56 -4.72
CA ASP A 160 -14.62 -2.65 -5.64
C ASP A 160 -14.99 -3.34 -6.97
N LYS A 161 -14.12 -4.21 -7.48
CA LYS A 161 -14.39 -4.96 -8.71
C LYS A 161 -15.44 -6.06 -8.51
N ILE A 162 -15.39 -6.75 -7.38
CA ILE A 162 -16.35 -7.80 -7.02
C ILE A 162 -17.74 -7.20 -6.83
N PHE A 163 -17.85 -6.12 -6.03
CA PHE A 163 -19.13 -5.45 -5.80
C PHE A 163 -19.71 -4.86 -7.09
N ARG A 164 -18.88 -4.35 -7.98
CA ARG A 164 -19.34 -3.87 -9.28
C ARG A 164 -19.98 -4.96 -10.14
N ILE A 165 -19.55 -6.22 -9.99
CA ILE A 165 -20.16 -7.36 -10.69
C ILE A 165 -21.47 -7.75 -10.00
N LEU A 166 -21.49 -7.74 -8.66
CA LEU A 166 -22.70 -8.07 -7.87
C LEU A 166 -23.81 -7.03 -8.02
N ASP A 167 -23.44 -5.76 -8.25
CA ASP A 167 -24.38 -4.65 -8.45
C ASP A 167 -24.98 -4.60 -9.88
N ILE A 168 -24.54 -5.48 -10.79
CA ILE A 168 -25.18 -5.61 -12.11
C ILE A 168 -26.57 -6.22 -11.90
N GLU A 169 -27.61 -5.40 -12.09
CA GLU A 169 -29.00 -5.88 -12.05
C GLU A 169 -29.21 -6.97 -13.10
N ASP A 170 -29.81 -8.09 -12.68
CA ASP A 170 -30.23 -9.17 -13.56
C ASP A 170 -31.31 -8.65 -14.53
N ILE A 171 -30.96 -8.47 -15.77
CA ILE A 171 -31.85 -8.00 -16.84
C ILE A 171 -32.98 -9.00 -17.11
N GLU A 172 -32.82 -10.26 -16.68
CA GLU A 172 -33.82 -11.31 -16.89
C GLU A 172 -35.13 -11.12 -16.10
N ASN A 173 -35.15 -10.35 -15.02
CA ASN A 173 -36.35 -10.23 -14.20
C ASN A 173 -37.35 -9.16 -14.66
N LYS A 174 -37.03 -8.38 -15.69
CA LYS A 174 -37.93 -7.33 -16.22
C LYS A 174 -38.86 -7.80 -17.35
N ASN A 175 -38.58 -8.96 -17.95
CA ASN A 175 -39.36 -9.46 -19.10
C ASN A 175 -40.44 -10.49 -18.73
N ASN A 176 -40.56 -10.91 -17.48
CA ASN A 176 -41.54 -11.91 -17.04
C ASN A 176 -42.83 -11.37 -16.44
N THR A 177 -43.10 -10.07 -16.51
CA THR A 177 -44.34 -9.46 -16.00
C THR A 177 -45.25 -8.89 -17.06
N THR A 178 -45.06 -9.25 -18.32
CA THR A 178 -46.04 -8.88 -19.36
C THR A 178 -46.45 -10.14 -20.12
N THR A 179 -47.63 -10.53 -19.81
CA THR A 179 -48.63 -11.29 -20.55
C THR A 179 -49.15 -12.52 -19.86
N LEU A 180 -50.26 -12.34 -19.16
CA LEU A 180 -51.41 -13.23 -19.23
C LEU A 180 -52.64 -12.38 -18.81
N GLU A 181 -53.22 -11.72 -19.77
CA GLU A 181 -54.66 -11.43 -19.83
C GLU A 181 -55.16 -11.80 -21.25
#